data_5797ef71459581ec037e01cefc73b45f
#
_entry.id   5797ef71459581ec037e01cefc73b45f
#
_cell.length_a   1.000
_cell.length_b   1.000
_cell.length_c   1.000
_cell.angle_alpha   90.00
_cell.angle_beta   90.00
_cell.angle_gamma   90.00
#
_symmetry.space_group_name_H-M   'P 1'
#
loop_
_entity.id
_entity.type
_entity.pdbx_description
1 polymer ?
#
loop_
_entity_poly.entity_id
_entity_poly.type
_entity_poly.pdbx_seq_one_letter_code
_entity_poly.pdbx_strand_id
1 'polypeptide(L)'
;MNTRVYGALDIGGTKIAGALIDRTGRLVARAQHATPAQGSAEDLMAAVFHVLDGLAAYPAWDGLTRLGVASAGPVDTVTGTVSPVNIPAWRAFPLVENVRAHPRVPAGIHPVLVGDAVAMAAAEHWAGAARGVENALCMVVSTGVGGGLILGGRLHAGTTGNAGHIGHITVDQNGPLCPCGARGCVERFAAGPAIAAHALESGWTPPPGTAPTAAAAATAARAGDPGARAAFDRAGKALAAAIAATAALVELDLVVIGGGVAQSGETLFGPLRRHLADHAVLDFTRDLTVAPAALALDAGLIGAAAAAGAAGPPPGALPAETALEGAHPRPAVAHPAETSMGT
;
A
#
# COMPACT_ATOMS: atom_id res chain seq x y z
N MET A 1 -32.18 5.34 13.21
CA MET A 1 -30.92 4.89 13.87
C MET A 1 -29.76 5.46 13.08
N ASN A 2 -28.95 6.33 13.69
CA ASN A 2 -27.83 6.94 12.98
C ASN A 2 -26.75 5.87 12.79
N THR A 3 -26.54 5.41 11.57
CA THR A 3 -25.57 4.37 11.24
C THR A 3 -24.18 4.95 11.46
N ARG A 4 -23.38 4.36 12.37
CA ARG A 4 -22.00 4.79 12.60
C ARG A 4 -21.17 4.56 11.36
N VAL A 5 -20.46 5.60 10.91
CA VAL A 5 -19.58 5.56 9.73
C VAL A 5 -18.16 6.04 10.10
N TYR A 6 -17.21 5.62 9.29
CA TYR A 6 -15.87 6.16 9.23
C TYR A 6 -15.76 7.09 8.02
N GLY A 7 -15.20 8.27 8.21
CA GLY A 7 -14.79 9.16 7.12
C GLY A 7 -13.41 8.77 6.61
N ALA A 8 -13.19 8.94 5.35
CA ALA A 8 -11.90 8.71 4.70
C ALA A 8 -11.60 9.81 3.70
N LEU A 9 -10.35 10.23 3.66
CA LEU A 9 -9.76 11.04 2.59
C LEU A 9 -8.62 10.25 1.96
N ASP A 10 -8.47 10.33 0.65
CA ASP A 10 -7.34 9.79 -0.12
C ASP A 10 -6.80 10.93 -1.01
N ILE A 11 -5.59 11.39 -0.68
CA ILE A 11 -4.98 12.57 -1.29
C ILE A 11 -3.85 12.13 -2.22
N GLY A 12 -4.17 12.02 -3.49
CA GLY A 12 -3.23 11.69 -4.56
C GLY A 12 -2.82 12.92 -5.39
N GLY A 13 -1.81 12.75 -6.23
CA GLY A 13 -1.29 13.83 -7.10
C GLY A 13 -2.21 14.27 -8.24
N THR A 14 -3.25 13.51 -8.55
CA THR A 14 -4.21 13.82 -9.63
C THR A 14 -5.63 14.02 -9.14
N LYS A 15 -5.97 13.39 -8.03
CA LYS A 15 -7.32 13.38 -7.47
C LYS A 15 -7.24 13.35 -5.95
N ILE A 16 -8.10 14.13 -5.32
CA ILE A 16 -8.46 14.04 -3.90
C ILE A 16 -9.84 13.40 -3.85
N ALA A 17 -9.96 12.31 -3.14
CA ALA A 17 -11.21 11.59 -2.96
C ALA A 17 -11.57 11.51 -1.47
N GLY A 18 -12.87 11.45 -1.17
CA GLY A 18 -13.38 11.22 0.15
C GLY A 18 -14.53 10.22 0.13
N ALA A 19 -14.73 9.50 1.22
CA ALA A 19 -15.85 8.60 1.38
C ALA A 19 -16.35 8.54 2.82
N LEU A 20 -17.62 8.18 2.97
CA LEU A 20 -18.19 7.65 4.21
C LEU A 20 -18.29 6.14 4.05
N ILE A 21 -17.78 5.40 5.01
CA ILE A 21 -17.62 3.94 4.94
C ILE A 21 -18.26 3.35 6.19
N ASP A 22 -19.11 2.34 6.02
CA ASP A 22 -19.73 1.64 7.14
C ASP A 22 -18.74 0.66 7.81
N ARG A 23 -19.16 0.07 8.92
CA ARG A 23 -18.32 -0.84 9.73
C ARG A 23 -17.97 -2.16 9.00
N THR A 24 -18.59 -2.42 7.87
CA THR A 24 -18.30 -3.61 7.03
C THR A 24 -17.30 -3.32 5.91
N GLY A 25 -16.85 -2.06 5.78
CA GLY A 25 -15.95 -1.63 4.70
C GLY A 25 -16.67 -1.18 3.44
N ARG A 26 -18.01 -1.06 3.45
CA ARG A 26 -18.80 -0.65 2.29
C ARG A 26 -18.90 0.88 2.22
N LEU A 27 -18.68 1.44 1.02
CA LEU A 27 -18.87 2.85 0.74
C LEU A 27 -20.37 3.23 0.82
N VAL A 28 -20.67 4.25 1.63
CA VAL A 28 -22.01 4.80 1.83
C VAL A 28 -22.20 6.09 1.02
N ALA A 29 -21.16 6.94 0.96
CA ALA A 29 -21.14 8.17 0.20
C ALA A 29 -19.74 8.43 -0.34
N ARG A 30 -19.65 9.24 -1.42
CA ARG A 30 -18.38 9.61 -2.05
C ARG A 30 -18.41 11.05 -2.50
N ALA A 31 -17.28 11.74 -2.35
CA ALA A 31 -16.98 13.05 -2.94
C ALA A 31 -15.58 13.01 -3.55
N GLN A 32 -15.33 13.83 -4.55
CA GLN A 32 -14.00 13.94 -5.15
C GLN A 32 -13.76 15.29 -5.80
N HIS A 33 -12.48 15.68 -5.89
CA HIS A 33 -12.02 16.87 -6.57
C HIS A 33 -10.71 16.59 -7.30
N ALA A 34 -10.43 17.28 -8.39
CA ALA A 34 -9.13 17.22 -9.04
C ALA A 34 -8.05 17.82 -8.11
N THR A 35 -6.87 17.21 -8.04
CA THR A 35 -5.75 17.78 -7.27
C THR A 35 -5.12 18.92 -8.04
N PRO A 36 -5.09 20.15 -7.53
CA PRO A 36 -4.35 21.25 -8.15
C PRO A 36 -2.84 21.11 -7.82
N ALA A 37 -2.20 20.04 -8.33
CA ALA A 37 -0.85 19.62 -7.92
C ALA A 37 0.24 20.68 -8.18
N GLN A 38 -0.01 21.63 -9.07
CA GLN A 38 0.88 22.77 -9.35
C GLN A 38 0.40 24.08 -8.70
N GLY A 39 -0.71 24.02 -7.92
CA GLY A 39 -1.23 25.15 -7.16
C GLY A 39 -0.47 25.41 -5.87
N SER A 40 -0.89 26.45 -5.16
CA SER A 40 -0.38 26.77 -3.83
C SER A 40 -0.81 25.73 -2.78
N ALA A 41 -0.22 25.78 -1.59
CA ALA A 41 -0.65 24.94 -0.47
C ALA A 41 -2.10 25.21 -0.07
N GLU A 42 -2.55 26.45 -0.20
CA GLU A 42 -3.89 26.89 0.07
C GLU A 42 -4.89 26.35 -0.98
N ASP A 43 -4.54 26.36 -2.27
CA ASP A 43 -5.37 25.76 -3.34
C ASP A 43 -5.59 24.27 -3.12
N LEU A 44 -4.54 23.58 -2.71
CA LEU A 44 -4.60 22.15 -2.36
C LEU A 44 -5.52 21.90 -1.17
N MET A 45 -5.39 22.70 -0.09
CA MET A 45 -6.28 22.57 1.06
C MET A 45 -7.72 22.96 0.74
N ALA A 46 -7.96 23.96 -0.12
CA ALA A 46 -9.29 24.30 -0.59
C ALA A 46 -9.94 23.09 -1.31
N ALA A 47 -9.18 22.35 -2.11
CA ALA A 47 -9.67 21.13 -2.74
C ALA A 47 -10.00 20.02 -1.72
N VAL A 48 -9.19 19.85 -0.66
CA VAL A 48 -9.48 18.92 0.45
C VAL A 48 -10.78 19.35 1.17
N PHE A 49 -10.91 20.63 1.46
CA PHE A 49 -12.09 21.19 2.13
C PHE A 49 -13.36 21.02 1.27
N HIS A 50 -13.25 21.21 -0.05
CA HIS A 50 -14.37 20.94 -0.95
C HIS A 50 -14.86 19.48 -0.86
N VAL A 51 -13.94 18.52 -0.75
CA VAL A 51 -14.28 17.10 -0.57
C VAL A 51 -14.94 16.87 0.79
N LEU A 52 -14.43 17.47 1.87
CA LEU A 52 -15.03 17.39 3.20
C LEU A 52 -16.44 17.96 3.24
N ASP A 53 -16.66 19.13 2.63
CA ASP A 53 -17.99 19.77 2.53
C ASP A 53 -18.95 18.88 1.73
N GLY A 54 -18.47 18.29 0.63
CA GLY A 54 -19.25 17.34 -0.16
C GLY A 54 -19.68 16.12 0.65
N LEU A 55 -18.80 15.57 1.51
CA LEU A 55 -19.16 14.47 2.40
C LEU A 55 -20.10 14.89 3.52
N ALA A 56 -19.90 16.09 4.07
CA ALA A 56 -20.73 16.64 5.15
C ALA A 56 -22.15 17.00 4.71
N ALA A 57 -22.42 17.05 3.41
CA ALA A 57 -23.77 17.22 2.86
C ALA A 57 -24.61 15.92 2.93
N TYR A 58 -24.00 14.75 3.14
CA TYR A 58 -24.74 13.50 3.28
C TYR A 58 -25.25 13.29 4.70
N PRO A 59 -26.52 12.84 4.89
CA PRO A 59 -27.07 12.57 6.22
C PRO A 59 -26.27 11.58 7.06
N ALA A 60 -25.52 10.68 6.40
CA ALA A 60 -24.65 9.72 7.08
C ALA A 60 -23.46 10.38 7.82
N TRP A 61 -23.11 11.63 7.49
CA TRP A 61 -22.06 12.39 8.17
C TRP A 61 -22.33 12.58 9.66
N ASP A 62 -23.60 12.72 10.07
CA ASP A 62 -23.99 12.83 11.47
C ASP A 62 -23.61 11.59 12.30
N GLY A 63 -23.34 10.47 11.64
CA GLY A 63 -22.87 9.24 12.24
C GLY A 63 -21.34 9.08 12.24
N LEU A 64 -20.58 10.12 11.85
CA LEU A 64 -19.12 10.09 11.80
C LEU A 64 -18.52 9.82 13.17
N THR A 65 -17.71 8.75 13.27
CA THR A 65 -17.05 8.35 14.53
C THR A 65 -15.53 8.42 14.46
N ARG A 66 -14.96 8.32 13.29
CA ARG A 66 -13.52 8.36 13.00
C ARG A 66 -13.29 8.98 11.63
N LEU A 67 -12.11 9.55 11.41
CA LEU A 67 -11.69 10.11 10.11
C LEU A 67 -10.26 9.68 9.81
N GLY A 68 -10.06 8.96 8.71
CA GLY A 68 -8.74 8.58 8.20
C GLY A 68 -8.33 9.47 7.03
N VAL A 69 -7.03 9.71 6.91
CA VAL A 69 -6.44 10.51 5.82
C VAL A 69 -5.28 9.71 5.24
N ALA A 70 -5.47 9.16 4.04
CA ALA A 70 -4.37 8.60 3.25
C ALA A 70 -3.73 9.69 2.40
N SER A 71 -2.42 9.67 2.31
CA SER A 71 -1.65 10.60 1.48
C SER A 71 -0.46 9.90 0.84
N ALA A 72 -0.13 10.33 -0.37
CA ALA A 72 1.17 10.01 -0.93
C ALA A 72 2.28 10.47 0.04
N GLY A 73 3.35 9.69 0.12
CA GLY A 73 4.42 9.91 1.08
C GLY A 73 5.61 10.74 0.58
N PRO A 74 6.58 10.92 1.49
CA PRO A 74 6.62 10.45 2.86
C PRO A 74 5.65 11.17 3.79
N VAL A 75 5.19 10.46 4.81
CA VAL A 75 4.33 10.98 5.87
C VAL A 75 5.06 10.98 7.21
N ASP A 76 4.63 11.83 8.14
CA ASP A 76 4.99 11.73 9.55
C ASP A 76 3.71 11.69 10.40
N THR A 77 3.37 10.50 10.86
CA THR A 77 2.15 10.25 11.64
C THR A 77 2.24 10.78 13.08
N VAL A 78 3.47 11.07 13.58
CA VAL A 78 3.69 11.63 14.92
C VAL A 78 3.33 13.11 14.92
N THR A 79 3.81 13.85 13.91
CA THR A 79 3.54 15.29 13.76
C THR A 79 2.30 15.59 12.94
N GLY A 80 1.72 14.60 12.24
CA GLY A 80 0.58 14.78 11.35
C GLY A 80 0.91 15.52 10.06
N THR A 81 2.19 15.45 9.61
CA THR A 81 2.67 16.19 8.45
C THR A 81 2.94 15.29 7.25
N VAL A 82 2.93 15.87 6.05
CA VAL A 82 3.19 15.18 4.79
C VAL A 82 4.15 15.96 3.90
N SER A 83 4.95 15.23 3.11
CA SER A 83 5.87 15.80 2.12
C SER A 83 5.79 15.04 0.79
N PRO A 84 4.63 14.96 0.12
CA PRO A 84 4.44 14.14 -1.06
C PRO A 84 5.36 14.58 -2.20
N VAL A 85 6.03 13.62 -2.85
CA VAL A 85 6.95 13.90 -3.96
C VAL A 85 6.22 14.56 -5.14
N ASN A 86 4.99 14.15 -5.40
CA ASN A 86 4.15 14.61 -6.51
C ASN A 86 3.29 15.86 -6.20
N ILE A 87 3.41 16.42 -4.99
CA ILE A 87 2.77 17.68 -4.56
C ILE A 87 3.85 18.60 -3.96
N PRO A 88 4.61 19.33 -4.79
CA PRO A 88 5.77 20.08 -4.32
C PRO A 88 5.47 21.19 -3.32
N ALA A 89 4.27 21.75 -3.34
CA ALA A 89 3.85 22.81 -2.42
C ALA A 89 3.72 22.31 -0.96
N TRP A 90 3.60 21.01 -0.74
CA TRP A 90 3.51 20.43 0.60
C TRP A 90 4.87 19.85 1.03
N ARG A 91 5.54 20.56 1.93
CA ARG A 91 6.77 20.10 2.59
C ARG A 91 6.60 20.28 4.09
N ALA A 92 6.68 19.17 4.83
CA ALA A 92 6.32 19.10 6.25
C ALA A 92 4.97 19.80 6.52
N PHE A 93 4.03 19.64 5.58
CA PHE A 93 2.74 20.35 5.62
C PHE A 93 1.84 19.74 6.70
N PRO A 94 1.26 20.55 7.62
CA PRO A 94 0.48 20.07 8.77
C PRO A 94 -0.93 19.63 8.36
N LEU A 95 -1.02 18.56 7.58
CA LEU A 95 -2.26 18.09 6.97
C LEU A 95 -3.33 17.73 8.01
N VAL A 96 -2.95 16.99 9.05
CA VAL A 96 -3.88 16.53 10.10
C VAL A 96 -4.50 17.71 10.84
N GLU A 97 -3.69 18.72 11.17
CA GLU A 97 -4.15 19.92 11.86
C GLU A 97 -5.15 20.71 10.99
N ASN A 98 -4.83 20.91 9.70
CA ASN A 98 -5.71 21.61 8.77
C ASN A 98 -7.03 20.86 8.57
N VAL A 99 -7.00 19.53 8.40
CA VAL A 99 -8.23 18.71 8.28
C VAL A 99 -9.06 18.80 9.57
N ARG A 100 -8.42 18.73 10.74
CA ARG A 100 -9.08 18.83 12.05
C ARG A 100 -9.72 20.20 12.27
N ALA A 101 -9.09 21.26 11.79
CA ALA A 101 -9.59 22.64 11.94
C ALA A 101 -10.81 22.94 11.04
N HIS A 102 -11.16 22.08 10.10
CA HIS A 102 -12.30 22.30 9.21
C HIS A 102 -13.62 22.33 10.00
N PRO A 103 -14.50 23.34 9.81
CA PRO A 103 -15.69 23.55 10.63
C PRO A 103 -16.69 22.39 10.63
N ARG A 104 -16.69 21.57 9.58
CA ARG A 104 -17.59 20.41 9.44
C ARG A 104 -17.05 19.16 10.15
N VAL A 105 -15.78 19.12 10.52
CA VAL A 105 -15.20 18.00 11.27
C VAL A 105 -15.57 18.17 12.74
N PRO A 106 -16.28 17.20 13.36
CA PRO A 106 -16.67 17.31 14.76
C PRO A 106 -15.44 17.44 15.68
N ALA A 107 -15.50 18.32 16.68
CA ALA A 107 -14.38 18.67 17.58
C ALA A 107 -13.73 17.45 18.29
N GLY A 108 -14.49 16.37 18.50
CA GLY A 108 -14.00 15.13 19.10
C GLY A 108 -13.31 14.16 18.12
N ILE A 109 -13.29 14.47 16.83
CA ILE A 109 -12.64 13.65 15.81
C ILE A 109 -11.18 14.08 15.65
N HIS A 110 -10.28 13.13 15.84
CA HIS A 110 -8.85 13.28 15.57
C HIS A 110 -8.53 12.51 14.28
N PRO A 111 -8.22 13.18 13.16
CA PRO A 111 -7.88 12.50 11.91
C PRO A 111 -6.64 11.63 12.07
N VAL A 112 -6.67 10.42 11.52
CA VAL A 112 -5.55 9.47 11.53
C VAL A 112 -4.87 9.50 10.18
N LEU A 113 -3.60 9.92 10.14
CA LEU A 113 -2.78 9.95 8.93
C LEU A 113 -2.20 8.57 8.63
N VAL A 114 -2.19 8.20 7.36
CA VAL A 114 -1.57 6.97 6.87
C VAL A 114 -0.98 7.21 5.47
N GLY A 115 0.15 6.59 5.15
CA GLY A 115 0.68 6.60 3.78
C GLY A 115 -0.23 5.79 2.83
N ASP A 116 -0.31 6.17 1.56
CA ASP A 116 -1.19 5.55 0.54
C ASP A 116 -0.98 4.03 0.41
N ALA A 117 0.28 3.57 0.34
CA ALA A 117 0.60 2.14 0.27
C ALA A 117 0.28 1.40 1.59
N VAL A 118 0.45 2.06 2.74
CA VAL A 118 0.08 1.52 4.06
C VAL A 118 -1.45 1.45 4.19
N ALA A 119 -2.17 2.44 3.65
CA ALA A 119 -3.64 2.41 3.56
C ALA A 119 -4.11 1.21 2.73
N MET A 120 -3.46 0.92 1.60
CA MET A 120 -3.80 -0.28 0.80
C MET A 120 -3.67 -1.56 1.63
N ALA A 121 -2.62 -1.70 2.45
CA ALA A 121 -2.47 -2.86 3.34
C ALA A 121 -3.60 -2.94 4.38
N ALA A 122 -3.97 -1.82 4.99
CA ALA A 122 -5.10 -1.76 5.90
C ALA A 122 -6.43 -2.16 5.23
N ALA A 123 -6.64 -1.72 3.98
CA ALA A 123 -7.83 -2.06 3.20
C ALA A 123 -7.91 -3.55 2.90
N GLU A 124 -6.84 -4.12 2.34
CA GLU A 124 -6.79 -5.54 1.96
C GLU A 124 -6.90 -6.47 3.18
N HIS A 125 -6.39 -6.04 4.34
CA HIS A 125 -6.54 -6.77 5.59
C HIS A 125 -7.95 -6.67 6.17
N TRP A 126 -8.60 -5.50 6.05
CA TRP A 126 -9.95 -5.31 6.59
C TRP A 126 -11.03 -6.00 5.74
N ALA A 127 -10.97 -5.82 4.41
CA ALA A 127 -12.07 -6.18 3.52
C ALA A 127 -11.64 -6.88 2.21
N GLY A 128 -10.34 -7.12 2.02
CA GLY A 128 -9.77 -7.65 0.78
C GLY A 128 -9.11 -9.01 0.90
N ALA A 129 -8.06 -9.23 0.09
CA ALA A 129 -7.38 -10.51 -0.09
C ALA A 129 -6.56 -10.95 1.14
N ALA A 130 -6.15 -10.02 2.02
CA ALA A 130 -5.41 -10.31 3.25
C ALA A 130 -6.31 -10.47 4.48
N ARG A 131 -7.63 -10.57 4.30
CA ARG A 131 -8.56 -10.69 5.42
C ARG A 131 -8.30 -11.95 6.24
N GLY A 132 -8.06 -11.77 7.56
CA GLY A 132 -7.80 -12.89 8.49
C GLY A 132 -6.38 -13.46 8.41
N VAL A 133 -5.48 -12.84 7.66
CA VAL A 133 -4.07 -13.24 7.56
C VAL A 133 -3.27 -12.53 8.67
N GLU A 134 -2.45 -13.29 9.37
CA GLU A 134 -1.63 -12.76 10.49
C GLU A 134 -0.44 -11.93 9.98
N ASN A 135 0.29 -12.42 8.98
CA ASN A 135 1.48 -11.75 8.48
C ASN A 135 1.41 -11.59 6.97
N ALA A 136 1.19 -10.37 6.50
CA ALA A 136 1.06 -10.07 5.08
C ALA A 136 1.87 -8.85 4.67
N LEU A 137 2.41 -8.90 3.46
CA LEU A 137 2.91 -7.74 2.75
C LEU A 137 1.90 -7.38 1.65
N CYS A 138 1.33 -6.18 1.72
CA CYS A 138 0.50 -5.66 0.64
C CYS A 138 1.27 -4.61 -0.15
N MET A 139 1.38 -4.80 -1.47
CA MET A 139 2.19 -3.98 -2.37
C MET A 139 1.33 -3.27 -3.41
N VAL A 140 1.71 -2.05 -3.73
CA VAL A 140 1.22 -1.31 -4.91
C VAL A 140 2.35 -1.26 -5.93
N VAL A 141 2.13 -1.83 -7.11
CA VAL A 141 3.05 -1.75 -8.25
C VAL A 141 2.33 -0.96 -9.36
N SER A 142 2.76 0.29 -9.57
CA SER A 142 2.12 1.24 -10.47
C SER A 142 3.16 2.20 -11.07
N THR A 143 2.98 3.52 -11.00
CA THR A 143 4.01 4.52 -11.37
C THR A 143 5.27 4.37 -10.50
N GLY A 144 5.09 3.98 -9.25
CA GLY A 144 6.12 3.60 -8.30
C GLY A 144 5.84 2.21 -7.72
N VAL A 145 6.64 1.83 -6.72
CA VAL A 145 6.44 0.62 -5.92
C VAL A 145 6.39 0.99 -4.44
N GLY A 146 5.28 0.71 -3.80
CA GLY A 146 5.10 0.91 -2.36
C GLY A 146 4.53 -0.34 -1.70
N GLY A 147 4.43 -0.33 -0.38
CA GLY A 147 3.80 -1.42 0.36
C GLY A 147 3.50 -1.04 1.80
N GLY A 148 2.80 -1.93 2.47
CA GLY A 148 2.49 -1.87 3.89
C GLY A 148 2.47 -3.28 4.47
N LEU A 149 2.68 -3.38 5.77
CA LEU A 149 2.83 -4.63 6.49
C LEU A 149 1.66 -4.86 7.45
N ILE A 150 1.19 -6.08 7.48
CA ILE A 150 0.36 -6.63 8.55
C ILE A 150 1.23 -7.63 9.31
N LEU A 151 1.39 -7.46 10.61
CA LEU A 151 2.18 -8.33 11.46
C LEU A 151 1.36 -8.66 12.72
N GLY A 152 1.20 -9.96 13.01
CA GLY A 152 0.35 -10.43 14.12
C GLY A 152 -1.10 -9.96 13.98
N GLY A 153 -1.66 -9.96 12.76
CA GLY A 153 -3.02 -9.51 12.47
C GLY A 153 -3.24 -7.99 12.61
N ARG A 154 -2.18 -7.18 12.68
CA ARG A 154 -2.27 -5.73 12.90
C ARG A 154 -1.45 -4.96 11.87
N LEU A 155 -1.96 -3.79 11.45
CA LEU A 155 -1.23 -2.86 10.60
C LEU A 155 0.05 -2.39 11.29
N HIS A 156 1.20 -2.62 10.65
CA HIS A 156 2.50 -2.17 11.13
C HIS A 156 2.97 -0.97 10.30
N ALA A 157 2.68 0.22 10.79
CA ALA A 157 3.02 1.47 10.10
C ALA A 157 4.47 1.95 10.36
N GLY A 158 5.17 1.38 11.35
CA GLY A 158 6.47 1.87 11.80
C GLY A 158 6.36 3.14 12.65
N THR A 159 7.50 3.68 13.07
CA THR A 159 7.57 4.81 14.00
C THR A 159 6.92 6.08 13.46
N THR A 160 7.11 6.38 12.16
CA THR A 160 6.64 7.61 11.53
C THR A 160 5.58 7.39 10.45
N GLY A 161 5.08 6.13 10.30
CA GLY A 161 4.07 5.79 9.30
C GLY A 161 4.64 5.32 7.95
N ASN A 162 5.94 5.03 7.86
CA ASN A 162 6.61 4.70 6.60
C ASN A 162 7.13 3.25 6.51
N ALA A 163 6.73 2.33 7.41
CA ALA A 163 7.10 0.93 7.27
C ALA A 163 6.49 0.32 6.00
N GLY A 164 7.25 -0.56 5.34
CA GLY A 164 6.78 -1.20 4.12
C GLY A 164 7.19 -0.50 2.82
N HIS A 165 8.12 0.46 2.84
CA HIS A 165 8.68 1.10 1.62
C HIS A 165 9.49 0.10 0.77
N ILE A 166 8.88 -1.02 0.41
CA ILE A 166 9.45 -2.17 -0.28
C ILE A 166 10.10 -1.78 -1.62
N GLY A 167 9.60 -0.75 -2.29
CA GLY A 167 10.13 -0.25 -3.57
C GLY A 167 11.57 0.25 -3.48
N HIS A 168 12.05 0.57 -2.28
CA HIS A 168 13.40 1.08 -2.05
C HIS A 168 14.36 0.04 -1.44
N ILE A 169 13.94 -1.23 -1.33
CA ILE A 169 14.88 -2.32 -1.05
C ILE A 169 15.81 -2.47 -2.26
N THR A 170 17.12 -2.49 -2.00
CA THR A 170 18.14 -2.76 -3.02
C THR A 170 18.14 -4.25 -3.35
N VAL A 171 17.84 -4.59 -4.60
CA VAL A 171 17.86 -5.97 -5.14
C VAL A 171 19.01 -6.20 -6.12
N ASP A 172 19.71 -5.14 -6.50
CA ASP A 172 20.90 -5.18 -7.34
C ASP A 172 21.87 -4.06 -6.93
N GLN A 173 22.97 -4.41 -6.26
CA GLN A 173 23.95 -3.43 -5.77
C GLN A 173 24.63 -2.65 -6.91
N ASN A 174 24.69 -3.21 -8.12
CA ASN A 174 25.23 -2.58 -9.32
C ASN A 174 24.14 -1.95 -10.20
N GLY A 175 22.90 -1.96 -9.73
CA GLY A 175 21.75 -1.49 -10.48
C GLY A 175 21.72 0.03 -10.68
N PRO A 176 20.69 0.54 -11.40
CA PRO A 176 20.54 1.94 -11.70
C PRO A 176 20.35 2.80 -10.45
N LEU A 177 20.80 4.06 -10.52
CA LEU A 177 20.58 5.04 -9.45
C LEU A 177 19.07 5.31 -9.29
N CYS A 178 18.59 5.24 -8.05
CA CYS A 178 17.21 5.56 -7.70
C CYS A 178 17.09 7.04 -7.28
N PRO A 179 15.97 7.72 -7.57
CA PRO A 179 15.73 9.09 -7.08
C PRO A 179 15.82 9.23 -5.56
N CYS A 180 15.66 8.16 -4.78
CA CYS A 180 15.87 8.18 -3.33
C CYS A 180 17.34 8.29 -2.90
N GLY A 181 18.29 8.26 -3.85
CA GLY A 181 19.74 8.31 -3.60
C GLY A 181 20.43 6.95 -3.55
N ALA A 182 19.69 5.85 -3.36
CA ALA A 182 20.23 4.49 -3.36
C ALA A 182 20.38 3.92 -4.79
N ARG A 183 21.06 2.75 -4.91
CA ARG A 183 21.16 2.02 -6.18
C ARG A 183 20.36 0.73 -6.14
N GLY A 184 19.85 0.33 -7.31
CA GLY A 184 19.24 -0.98 -7.52
C GLY A 184 17.98 -1.23 -6.73
N CYS A 185 17.23 -0.19 -6.38
CA CYS A 185 15.93 -0.32 -5.74
C CYS A 185 14.93 -1.07 -6.62
N VAL A 186 14.06 -1.89 -6.03
CA VAL A 186 12.97 -2.62 -6.71
C VAL A 186 12.21 -1.73 -7.70
N GLU A 187 11.89 -0.51 -7.31
CA GLU A 187 11.15 0.45 -8.13
C GLU A 187 11.81 0.70 -9.50
N ARG A 188 13.16 0.67 -9.56
CA ARG A 188 13.93 0.85 -10.81
C ARG A 188 13.81 -0.32 -11.79
N PHE A 189 13.19 -1.41 -11.36
CA PHE A 189 12.98 -2.62 -12.17
C PHE A 189 11.50 -2.91 -12.42
N ALA A 190 10.65 -2.66 -11.43
CA ALA A 190 9.28 -3.13 -11.40
C ALA A 190 8.21 -2.04 -11.53
N ALA A 191 8.54 -0.76 -11.36
CA ALA A 191 7.60 0.32 -11.63
C ALA A 191 7.19 0.36 -13.11
N GLY A 192 5.97 0.80 -13.41
CA GLY A 192 5.45 0.83 -14.78
C GLY A 192 6.37 1.54 -15.78
N PRO A 193 6.89 2.74 -15.47
CA PRO A 193 7.87 3.42 -16.33
C PRO A 193 9.17 2.61 -16.54
N ALA A 194 9.65 1.92 -15.51
CA ALA A 194 10.86 1.09 -15.61
C ALA A 194 10.65 -0.15 -16.50
N ILE A 195 9.48 -0.79 -16.40
CA ILE A 195 9.09 -1.90 -17.28
C ILE A 195 9.02 -1.43 -18.73
N ALA A 196 8.36 -0.29 -18.99
CA ALA A 196 8.22 0.25 -20.32
C ALA A 196 9.59 0.62 -20.94
N ALA A 197 10.45 1.28 -20.17
CA ALA A 197 11.81 1.63 -20.60
C ALA A 197 12.63 0.37 -20.95
N HIS A 198 12.61 -0.63 -20.08
CA HIS A 198 13.35 -1.87 -20.33
C HIS A 198 12.81 -2.67 -21.51
N ALA A 199 11.50 -2.64 -21.77
CA ALA A 199 10.93 -3.27 -22.95
C ALA A 199 11.46 -2.62 -24.24
N LEU A 200 11.52 -1.28 -24.29
CA LEU A 200 12.10 -0.53 -25.40
C LEU A 200 13.60 -0.87 -25.59
N GLU A 201 14.39 -0.85 -24.51
CA GLU A 201 15.80 -1.22 -24.51
C GLU A 201 16.03 -2.66 -25.01
N SER A 202 15.06 -3.54 -24.77
CA SER A 202 15.07 -4.95 -25.18
C SER A 202 14.49 -5.19 -26.58
N GLY A 203 14.23 -4.12 -27.36
CA GLY A 203 13.83 -4.21 -28.76
C GLY A 203 12.32 -4.20 -29.00
N TRP A 204 11.47 -4.06 -27.97
CA TRP A 204 10.04 -3.85 -28.19
C TRP A 204 9.80 -2.47 -28.84
N THR A 205 8.94 -2.46 -29.85
CA THR A 205 8.50 -1.21 -30.49
C THR A 205 6.99 -1.08 -30.30
N PRO A 206 6.50 -0.01 -29.65
CA PRO A 206 5.07 0.20 -29.50
C PRO A 206 4.42 0.45 -30.87
N PRO A 207 3.16 0.03 -31.07
CA PRO A 207 2.42 0.36 -32.29
C PRO A 207 2.37 1.89 -32.54
N PRO A 208 2.31 2.35 -33.80
CA PRO A 208 2.21 3.76 -34.11
C PRO A 208 1.07 4.45 -33.34
N GLY A 209 1.34 5.60 -32.73
CA GLY A 209 0.38 6.35 -31.93
C GLY A 209 0.11 5.80 -30.53
N THR A 210 0.75 4.70 -30.13
CA THR A 210 0.62 4.11 -28.78
C THR A 210 1.75 4.59 -27.88
N ALA A 211 1.42 5.18 -26.73
CA ALA A 211 2.43 5.56 -25.75
C ALA A 211 3.12 4.31 -25.17
N PRO A 212 4.46 4.33 -24.97
CA PRO A 212 5.20 3.23 -24.37
C PRO A 212 4.92 3.14 -22.87
N THR A 213 3.91 2.37 -22.51
CA THR A 213 3.50 2.12 -21.11
C THR A 213 3.65 0.65 -20.76
N ALA A 214 3.70 0.34 -19.45
CA ALA A 214 3.68 -1.05 -18.99
C ALA A 214 2.43 -1.80 -19.46
N ALA A 215 1.29 -1.14 -19.58
CA ALA A 215 0.06 -1.74 -20.11
C ALA A 215 0.19 -2.12 -21.59
N ALA A 216 0.78 -1.25 -22.40
CA ALA A 216 1.07 -1.54 -23.81
C ALA A 216 2.11 -2.66 -23.95
N ALA A 217 3.18 -2.63 -23.16
CA ALA A 217 4.17 -3.70 -23.09
C ALA A 217 3.56 -5.04 -22.65
N ALA A 218 2.63 -5.04 -21.67
CA ALA A 218 1.93 -6.24 -21.25
C ALA A 218 1.10 -6.87 -22.38
N THR A 219 0.47 -6.03 -23.19
CA THR A 219 -0.27 -6.49 -24.40
C THR A 219 0.66 -7.13 -25.40
N ALA A 220 1.82 -6.52 -25.68
CA ALA A 220 2.84 -7.07 -26.56
C ALA A 220 3.44 -8.37 -26.01
N ALA A 221 3.73 -8.44 -24.70
CA ALA A 221 4.25 -9.64 -24.05
C ALA A 221 3.28 -10.83 -24.20
N ARG A 222 1.96 -10.60 -24.02
CA ARG A 222 0.92 -11.61 -24.26
C ARG A 222 0.88 -12.05 -25.73
N ALA A 223 1.12 -11.14 -26.65
CA ALA A 223 1.21 -11.44 -28.08
C ALA A 223 2.53 -12.14 -28.49
N GLY A 224 3.47 -12.30 -27.57
CA GLY A 224 4.71 -13.05 -27.80
C GLY A 224 5.95 -12.20 -28.02
N ASP A 225 5.87 -10.87 -27.93
CA ASP A 225 7.02 -9.99 -28.09
C ASP A 225 8.12 -10.33 -27.07
N PRO A 226 9.36 -10.62 -27.53
CA PRO A 226 10.42 -11.06 -26.62
C PRO A 226 10.95 -9.94 -25.73
N GLY A 227 11.03 -8.70 -26.22
CA GLY A 227 11.52 -7.55 -25.45
C GLY A 227 10.56 -7.19 -24.33
N ALA A 228 9.26 -7.18 -24.65
CA ALA A 228 8.22 -6.95 -23.63
C ALA A 228 8.19 -8.07 -22.57
N ARG A 229 8.35 -9.35 -22.98
CA ARG A 229 8.46 -10.48 -22.04
C ARG A 229 9.70 -10.35 -21.14
N ALA A 230 10.85 -9.98 -21.70
CA ALA A 230 12.08 -9.77 -20.92
C ALA A 230 11.90 -8.68 -19.85
N ALA A 231 11.15 -7.61 -20.16
CA ALA A 231 10.87 -6.54 -19.21
C ALA A 231 10.04 -7.01 -18.02
N PHE A 232 8.99 -7.81 -18.24
CA PHE A 232 8.18 -8.38 -17.17
C PHE A 232 8.91 -9.48 -16.40
N ASP A 233 9.79 -10.25 -17.04
CA ASP A 233 10.64 -11.22 -16.35
C ASP A 233 11.61 -10.54 -15.38
N ARG A 234 12.28 -9.46 -15.85
CA ARG A 234 13.14 -8.63 -15.00
C ARG A 234 12.38 -8.01 -13.82
N ALA A 235 11.18 -7.50 -14.05
CA ALA A 235 10.33 -6.94 -13.00
C ALA A 235 9.93 -8.01 -11.98
N GLY A 236 9.49 -9.19 -12.46
CA GLY A 236 9.15 -10.34 -11.62
C GLY A 236 10.31 -10.80 -10.75
N LYS A 237 11.52 -10.85 -11.32
CA LYS A 237 12.75 -11.20 -10.57
C LYS A 237 13.05 -10.20 -9.44
N ALA A 238 12.96 -8.89 -9.72
CA ALA A 238 13.21 -7.86 -8.72
C ALA A 238 12.17 -7.89 -7.59
N LEU A 239 10.89 -8.06 -7.92
CA LEU A 239 9.83 -8.22 -6.93
C LEU A 239 10.04 -9.47 -6.09
N ALA A 240 10.37 -10.61 -6.71
CA ALA A 240 10.63 -11.86 -6.01
C ALA A 240 11.77 -11.74 -5.00
N ALA A 241 12.88 -11.10 -5.37
CA ALA A 241 14.01 -10.87 -4.49
C ALA A 241 13.64 -10.05 -3.25
N ALA A 242 12.89 -8.95 -3.43
CA ALA A 242 12.46 -8.11 -2.32
C ALA A 242 11.43 -8.81 -1.43
N ILE A 243 10.50 -9.54 -2.03
CA ILE A 243 9.49 -10.34 -1.30
C ILE A 243 10.18 -11.40 -0.46
N ALA A 244 11.11 -12.17 -1.04
CA ALA A 244 11.86 -13.20 -0.32
C ALA A 244 12.69 -12.62 0.83
N ALA A 245 13.35 -11.47 0.61
CA ALA A 245 14.08 -10.75 1.65
C ALA A 245 13.17 -10.32 2.80
N THR A 246 11.97 -9.81 2.48
CA THR A 246 11.00 -9.40 3.49
C THR A 246 10.42 -10.61 4.23
N ALA A 247 10.11 -11.69 3.51
CA ALA A 247 9.60 -12.92 4.11
C ALA A 247 10.62 -13.57 5.06
N ALA A 248 11.90 -13.53 4.71
CA ALA A 248 12.97 -14.01 5.57
C ALA A 248 13.12 -13.16 6.84
N LEU A 249 12.74 -11.88 6.80
CA LEU A 249 12.88 -10.95 7.92
C LEU A 249 11.69 -10.97 8.89
N VAL A 250 10.45 -11.18 8.39
CA VAL A 250 9.22 -11.04 9.18
C VAL A 250 8.23 -12.22 9.03
N GLU A 251 8.65 -13.36 8.47
CA GLU A 251 7.82 -14.58 8.31
C GLU A 251 6.44 -14.31 7.71
N LEU A 252 6.41 -13.90 6.43
CA LEU A 252 5.16 -13.61 5.74
C LEU A 252 4.39 -14.89 5.34
N ASP A 253 3.06 -14.86 5.50
CA ASP A 253 2.14 -15.88 5.01
C ASP A 253 1.63 -15.57 3.60
N LEU A 254 1.42 -14.26 3.32
CA LEU A 254 0.78 -13.79 2.09
C LEU A 254 1.43 -12.49 1.58
N VAL A 255 1.57 -12.41 0.26
CA VAL A 255 1.83 -11.15 -0.45
C VAL A 255 0.64 -10.80 -1.33
N VAL A 256 0.08 -9.61 -1.14
CA VAL A 256 -1.01 -9.07 -1.97
C VAL A 256 -0.44 -7.98 -2.87
N ILE A 257 -0.65 -8.06 -4.18
CA ILE A 257 -0.11 -7.07 -5.13
C ILE A 257 -1.25 -6.41 -5.91
N GLY A 258 -1.34 -5.10 -5.76
CA GLY A 258 -2.26 -4.23 -6.49
C GLY A 258 -1.53 -3.20 -7.35
N GLY A 259 -2.28 -2.23 -7.85
CA GLY A 259 -1.78 -1.17 -8.72
C GLY A 259 -1.87 -1.48 -10.21
N GLY A 260 -1.56 -0.47 -11.04
CA GLY A 260 -1.77 -0.55 -12.49
C GLY A 260 -0.95 -1.63 -13.18
N VAL A 261 0.27 -1.92 -12.69
CA VAL A 261 1.11 -2.98 -13.27
C VAL A 261 0.57 -4.38 -12.93
N ALA A 262 -0.02 -4.55 -11.75
CA ALA A 262 -0.64 -5.82 -11.36
C ALA A 262 -1.82 -6.20 -12.28
N GLN A 263 -2.48 -5.24 -12.95
CA GLN A 263 -3.51 -5.49 -13.96
C GLN A 263 -2.97 -6.25 -15.18
N SER A 264 -1.66 -6.38 -15.34
CA SER A 264 -1.05 -7.22 -16.38
C SER A 264 -1.30 -8.72 -16.16
N GLY A 265 -1.81 -9.13 -14.99
CA GLY A 265 -2.16 -10.50 -14.66
C GLY A 265 -0.95 -11.44 -14.74
N GLU A 266 -1.10 -12.60 -15.35
CA GLU A 266 -0.05 -13.62 -15.44
C GLU A 266 1.23 -13.15 -16.15
N THR A 267 1.15 -12.07 -16.93
CA THR A 267 2.34 -11.45 -17.53
C THR A 267 3.32 -10.96 -16.45
N LEU A 268 2.81 -10.50 -15.30
CA LEU A 268 3.61 -10.13 -14.12
C LEU A 268 3.72 -11.29 -13.13
N PHE A 269 2.57 -11.89 -12.76
CA PHE A 269 2.53 -12.89 -11.67
C PHE A 269 3.23 -14.20 -12.04
N GLY A 270 3.22 -14.58 -13.31
CA GLY A 270 3.91 -15.80 -13.78
C GLY A 270 5.43 -15.74 -13.55
N PRO A 271 6.15 -14.74 -14.10
CA PRO A 271 7.57 -14.54 -13.81
C PRO A 271 7.86 -14.36 -12.32
N LEU A 272 7.05 -13.56 -11.62
CA LEU A 272 7.22 -13.36 -10.18
C LEU A 272 7.22 -14.67 -9.40
N ARG A 273 6.23 -15.55 -9.61
CA ARG A 273 6.15 -16.82 -8.90
C ARG A 273 7.31 -17.77 -9.24
N ARG A 274 7.76 -17.78 -10.51
CA ARG A 274 8.94 -18.58 -10.88
C ARG A 274 10.19 -18.14 -10.13
N HIS A 275 10.48 -16.84 -10.15
CA HIS A 275 11.66 -16.31 -9.45
C HIS A 275 11.52 -16.39 -7.92
N LEU A 276 10.30 -16.29 -7.39
CA LEU A 276 10.08 -16.43 -5.95
C LEU A 276 10.43 -17.84 -5.46
N ALA A 277 10.13 -18.88 -6.24
CA ALA A 277 10.50 -20.24 -5.92
C ALA A 277 12.03 -20.43 -5.83
N ASP A 278 12.81 -19.63 -6.59
CA ASP A 278 14.27 -19.66 -6.54
C ASP A 278 14.85 -18.85 -5.37
N HIS A 279 14.10 -17.93 -4.79
CA HIS A 279 14.56 -17.00 -3.76
C HIS A 279 14.02 -17.32 -2.36
N ALA A 280 12.77 -17.78 -2.26
CA ALA A 280 12.13 -18.17 -1.00
C ALA A 280 12.41 -19.63 -0.66
N VAL A 281 13.67 -19.95 -0.40
CA VAL A 281 14.17 -21.35 -0.23
C VAL A 281 14.25 -21.80 1.22
N LEU A 282 14.09 -20.90 2.18
CA LEU A 282 14.05 -21.26 3.60
C LEU A 282 12.74 -21.99 3.90
N ASP A 283 12.78 -23.00 4.77
CA ASP A 283 11.62 -23.86 5.04
C ASP A 283 10.38 -23.07 5.43
N PHE A 284 10.53 -22.05 6.25
CA PHE A 284 9.44 -21.18 6.71
C PHE A 284 8.96 -20.15 5.68
N THR A 285 9.64 -20.01 4.52
CA THR A 285 9.22 -19.13 3.43
C THR A 285 8.64 -19.89 2.23
N ARG A 286 8.68 -21.22 2.22
CA ARG A 286 8.26 -22.04 1.06
C ARG A 286 6.76 -21.98 0.78
N ASP A 287 5.95 -21.82 1.81
CA ASP A 287 4.50 -21.78 1.71
C ASP A 287 3.96 -20.37 1.45
N LEU A 288 4.86 -19.38 1.26
CA LEU A 288 4.49 -18.00 0.95
C LEU A 288 3.67 -17.93 -0.32
N THR A 289 2.48 -17.36 -0.22
CA THR A 289 1.58 -17.21 -1.36
C THR A 289 1.58 -15.78 -1.91
N VAL A 290 1.29 -15.63 -3.21
CA VAL A 290 1.15 -14.33 -3.87
C VAL A 290 -0.19 -14.26 -4.55
N ALA A 291 -0.99 -13.26 -4.18
CA ALA A 291 -2.34 -13.02 -4.69
C ALA A 291 -2.49 -11.59 -5.27
N PRO A 292 -3.36 -11.40 -6.25
CA PRO A 292 -3.76 -10.06 -6.66
C PRO A 292 -4.60 -9.39 -5.58
N ALA A 293 -4.54 -8.05 -5.50
CA ALA A 293 -5.39 -7.25 -4.64
C ALA A 293 -6.86 -7.41 -5.01
N ALA A 294 -7.73 -7.49 -4.02
CA ALA A 294 -9.18 -7.60 -4.21
C ALA A 294 -9.86 -6.23 -4.31
N LEU A 295 -9.31 -5.20 -3.68
CA LEU A 295 -9.88 -3.85 -3.60
C LEU A 295 -9.16 -2.93 -4.59
N ALA A 296 -9.74 -2.71 -5.78
CA ALA A 296 -9.06 -2.00 -6.86
C ALA A 296 -8.94 -0.47 -6.60
N LEU A 297 -9.98 0.29 -6.96
CA LEU A 297 -9.92 1.76 -7.01
C LEU A 297 -10.18 2.45 -5.66
N ASP A 298 -10.81 1.76 -4.72
CA ASP A 298 -11.25 2.31 -3.45
C ASP A 298 -10.36 1.90 -2.26
N ALA A 299 -9.27 1.16 -2.54
CA ALA A 299 -8.34 0.69 -1.51
C ALA A 299 -7.79 1.82 -0.63
N GLY A 300 -7.43 2.98 -1.19
CA GLY A 300 -6.95 4.14 -0.43
C GLY A 300 -8.00 4.65 0.56
N LEU A 301 -9.25 4.80 0.12
CA LEU A 301 -10.36 5.24 0.98
C LEU A 301 -10.72 4.20 2.05
N ILE A 302 -10.90 2.94 1.64
CA ILE A 302 -11.20 1.85 2.59
C ILE A 302 -10.07 1.72 3.61
N GLY A 303 -8.81 1.83 3.17
CA GLY A 303 -7.65 1.72 4.04
C GLY A 303 -7.48 2.89 5.00
N ALA A 304 -7.75 4.11 4.58
CA ALA A 304 -7.78 5.27 5.48
C ALA A 304 -8.82 5.08 6.58
N ALA A 305 -10.04 4.62 6.23
CA ALA A 305 -11.09 4.29 7.19
C ALA A 305 -10.68 3.15 8.13
N ALA A 306 -10.06 2.08 7.59
CA ALA A 306 -9.59 0.92 8.37
C ALA A 306 -8.50 1.34 9.37
N ALA A 307 -7.52 2.13 8.95
CA ALA A 307 -6.47 2.65 9.82
C ALA A 307 -7.04 3.52 10.95
N ALA A 308 -8.02 4.39 10.66
CA ALA A 308 -8.72 5.18 11.67
C ALA A 308 -9.54 4.31 12.62
N GLY A 309 -10.17 3.24 12.12
CA GLY A 309 -10.93 2.28 12.93
C GLY A 309 -10.05 1.46 13.87
N ALA A 310 -8.86 1.09 13.45
CA ALA A 310 -7.87 0.33 14.22
C ALA A 310 -7.08 1.19 15.22
N ALA A 311 -7.01 2.51 15.01
CA ALA A 311 -6.34 3.43 15.93
C ALA A 311 -7.03 3.37 17.30
N GLY A 312 -6.25 3.16 18.35
CA GLY A 312 -6.71 3.23 19.73
C GLY A 312 -7.26 4.63 20.06
N PRO A 313 -7.76 4.83 21.29
CA PRO A 313 -8.17 6.15 21.76
C PRO A 313 -7.00 7.14 21.63
N PRO A 314 -7.26 8.43 21.42
CA PRO A 314 -6.21 9.44 21.25
C PRO A 314 -5.29 9.46 22.47
N PRO A 315 -4.00 9.87 22.29
CA PRO A 315 -3.05 10.04 23.38
C PRO A 315 -3.66 10.91 24.48
N GLY A 316 -3.76 10.39 25.71
CA GLY A 316 -4.38 11.08 26.85
C GLY A 316 -5.74 10.51 27.28
N ALA A 317 -6.39 9.64 26.53
CA ALA A 317 -7.49 8.85 27.04
C ALA A 317 -6.93 7.62 27.78
N LEU A 318 -7.20 7.49 29.06
CA LEU A 318 -6.79 6.30 29.87
C LEU A 318 -7.33 5.03 29.19
N PRO A 319 -6.49 3.98 29.03
CA PRO A 319 -6.97 2.71 28.50
C PRO A 319 -7.97 2.11 29.50
N ALA A 320 -9.14 1.72 28.99
CA ALA A 320 -9.96 0.74 29.71
C ALA A 320 -9.11 -0.53 29.85
N GLU A 321 -8.93 -1.01 31.08
CA GLU A 321 -8.22 -2.24 31.40
C GLU A 321 -8.75 -3.38 30.51
N THR A 322 -7.95 -3.81 29.55
CA THR A 322 -8.18 -5.06 28.84
C THR A 322 -7.17 -6.06 29.39
N ALA A 323 -7.70 -6.97 30.19
CA ALA A 323 -6.98 -8.08 30.79
C ALA A 323 -6.17 -8.85 29.70
N LEU A 324 -4.93 -9.10 30.03
CA LEU A 324 -4.08 -10.09 29.35
C LEU A 324 -4.62 -11.48 29.67
N GLU A 325 -5.47 -12.04 28.84
CA GLU A 325 -5.83 -13.46 28.89
C GLU A 325 -5.42 -14.14 27.59
N GLY A 326 -4.57 -15.16 27.72
CA GLY A 326 -4.43 -16.25 26.76
C GLY A 326 -3.20 -16.26 25.87
N ALA A 327 -2.03 -16.47 26.43
CA ALA A 327 -0.96 -17.11 25.68
C ALA A 327 -1.29 -18.60 25.51
N HIS A 328 -1.72 -19.02 24.33
CA HIS A 328 -1.78 -20.45 24.01
C HIS A 328 -0.36 -21.00 23.79
N PRO A 329 0.00 -22.12 24.46
CA PRO A 329 1.28 -22.77 24.22
C PRO A 329 1.26 -23.44 22.82
N ARG A 330 2.27 -23.18 22.03
CA ARG A 330 2.52 -23.89 20.76
C ARG A 330 2.71 -25.38 21.03
N PRO A 331 2.17 -26.30 20.19
CA PRO A 331 2.47 -27.72 20.30
C PRO A 331 3.96 -27.95 20.01
N ALA A 332 4.59 -28.79 20.85
CA ALA A 332 5.98 -29.17 20.72
C ALA A 332 6.20 -29.94 19.42
N VAL A 333 7.10 -29.46 18.57
CA VAL A 333 7.59 -30.18 17.39
C VAL A 333 8.51 -31.31 17.89
N ALA A 334 8.12 -32.56 17.64
CA ALA A 334 8.97 -33.74 17.93
C ALA A 334 10.13 -33.77 16.95
N HIS A 335 11.35 -33.65 17.45
CA HIS A 335 12.55 -33.94 16.67
C HIS A 335 12.68 -35.46 16.43
N PRO A 336 12.96 -35.91 15.21
CA PRO A 336 13.30 -37.30 14.98
C PRO A 336 14.68 -37.61 15.62
N ALA A 337 14.74 -38.75 16.30
CA ALA A 337 15.93 -39.23 16.99
C ALA A 337 17.11 -39.41 16.02
N GLU A 338 18.28 -38.89 16.40
CA GLU A 338 19.55 -39.16 15.76
C GLU A 338 19.85 -40.67 15.82
N THR A 339 19.90 -41.32 14.67
CA THR A 339 20.41 -42.69 14.53
C THR A 339 21.94 -42.62 14.57
N SER A 340 22.50 -43.05 15.68
CA SER A 340 23.95 -43.26 15.84
C SER A 340 24.44 -44.30 14.82
N MET A 341 25.30 -43.89 13.89
CA MET A 341 26.17 -44.83 13.20
C MET A 341 27.44 -45.00 14.02
N GLY A 342 27.55 -46.15 14.63
CA GLY A 342 28.79 -46.65 15.22
C GLY A 342 29.69 -47.28 14.20
N THR A 343 31.00 -47.14 14.43
CA THR A 343 32.20 -47.75 13.89
C THR A 343 32.48 -47.63 12.43
#